data_ec8074f65afc83acfda67a858d841ff3
#
_entry.id   ec8074f65afc83acfda67a858d841ff3
#
_cell.length_a   1.000
_cell.length_b   1.000
_cell.length_c   1.000
_cell.angle_alpha   90.00
_cell.angle_beta   90.00
_cell.angle_gamma   90.00
#
_symmetry.space_group_name_H-M   'P 1'
#
loop_
_entity.id
_entity.type
_entity.pdbx_description
1 polymer ?
#
loop_
_entity_poly.entity_id
_entity_poly.type
_entity_poly.pdbx_seq_one_letter_code
_entity_poly.pdbx_strand_id
1 'polypeptide(L)'
;MKATRLVLVAASSLLLFAGLGCAPRYAAPPPPPPGAQLPPLLQLADHNGFDTGRADGARDVEQGVPYSPRRTRAYHETPGYDPQLGPLGPYRNAFRNSYLRGYDRGYHRG
;
A
#
# COMPACT_ATOMS: atom_id res chain seq x y z
N MET A 1 17.16 -36.58 63.39
CA MET A 1 17.50 -36.49 62.93
C MET A 1 17.39 -36.55 61.87
N LYS A 2 17.21 -36.41 61.19
CA LYS A 2 17.28 -36.43 60.34
C LYS A 2 16.85 -35.96 59.33
N ALA A 3 16.71 -35.50 58.97
CA ALA A 3 16.38 -34.90 58.19
C ALA A 3 16.62 -34.76 57.21
N THR A 4 16.67 -34.63 56.66
CA THR A 4 17.05 -34.48 55.86
C THR A 4 16.79 -34.42 54.73
N ARG A 5 16.76 -34.24 54.22
CA ARG A 5 16.75 -34.21 53.32
C ARG A 5 16.30 -33.87 52.43
N LEU A 6 16.04 -33.43 52.07
CA LEU A 6 15.89 -33.09 51.26
C LEU A 6 15.86 -32.66 50.36
N VAL A 7 16.02 -32.44 49.82
CA VAL A 7 16.16 -32.33 49.08
C VAL A 7 15.86 -32.18 48.12
N LEU A 8 15.82 -31.87 47.62
CA LEU A 8 15.98 -31.66 46.78
C LEU A 8 15.70 -31.55 45.75
N VAL A 9 15.72 -31.33 45.22
CA VAL A 9 15.37 -31.56 44.27
C VAL A 9 14.65 -30.91 43.56
N ALA A 10 14.92 -30.16 43.47
CA ALA A 10 14.68 -29.30 42.63
C ALA A 10 15.04 -29.65 41.28
N ALA A 11 14.38 -30.29 40.91
CA ALA A 11 14.46 -30.57 39.62
C ALA A 11 13.91 -29.47 38.85
N SER A 12 14.55 -28.75 38.68
CA SER A 12 14.55 -27.87 37.70
C SER A 12 14.35 -28.46 36.38
N SER A 13 13.24 -28.68 36.17
CA SER A 13 12.82 -28.91 34.85
C SER A 13 12.86 -27.63 34.14
N LEU A 14 13.97 -27.36 33.78
CA LEU A 14 14.12 -26.35 32.84
C LEU A 14 13.63 -26.90 31.54
N LEU A 15 12.40 -26.78 31.40
CA LEU A 15 11.81 -26.93 30.12
C LEU A 15 12.21 -25.77 29.31
N LEU A 16 13.25 -25.94 28.67
CA LEU A 16 13.52 -25.17 27.53
C LEU A 16 12.49 -25.51 26.48
N PHE A 17 11.46 -24.78 26.57
CA PHE A 17 10.69 -24.62 25.39
C PHE A 17 11.53 -23.80 24.43
N ALA A 18 12.36 -24.49 23.77
CA ALA A 18 12.74 -24.01 22.50
C ALA A 18 11.44 -23.96 21.71
N GLY A 19 10.76 -22.88 21.84
CA GLY A 19 9.63 -22.63 21.00
C GLY A 19 10.14 -22.60 19.61
N LEU A 20 10.06 -23.70 18.97
CA LEU A 20 10.08 -23.71 17.55
C LEU A 20 8.83 -22.99 17.14
N GLY A 21 8.96 -21.71 17.14
CA GLY A 21 7.97 -20.91 16.48
C GLY A 21 8.04 -21.23 15.01
N CYS A 22 7.22 -22.14 14.61
CA CYS A 22 6.86 -22.19 13.23
C CYS A 22 6.00 -20.99 12.95
N ALA A 23 6.59 -19.83 12.99
CA ALA A 23 5.97 -18.71 12.40
C ALA A 23 5.86 -19.01 10.91
N PRO A 24 4.67 -18.95 10.34
CA PRO A 24 4.58 -19.03 8.90
C PRO A 24 5.46 -17.92 8.36
N ARG A 25 6.53 -18.29 7.77
CA ARG A 25 7.35 -17.32 7.06
C ARG A 25 6.51 -16.89 5.87
N TYR A 26 5.84 -15.80 6.04
CA TYR A 26 5.37 -15.08 4.90
C TYR A 26 6.63 -14.72 4.12
N ALA A 27 6.90 -15.49 3.11
CA ALA A 27 7.89 -15.08 2.16
C ALA A 27 7.31 -13.86 1.48
N ALA A 28 7.73 -12.69 1.91
CA ALA A 28 7.46 -11.49 1.17
C ALA A 28 7.91 -11.75 -0.27
N PRO A 29 7.11 -11.37 -1.27
CA PRO A 29 7.56 -11.51 -2.64
C PRO A 29 8.92 -10.84 -2.76
N PRO A 30 9.85 -11.43 -3.51
CA PRO A 30 11.16 -10.83 -3.65
C PRO A 30 11.01 -9.41 -4.14
N PRO A 31 11.80 -8.46 -3.61
CA PRO A 31 11.77 -7.12 -4.11
C PRO A 31 12.03 -7.14 -5.61
N PRO A 32 11.36 -6.28 -6.38
CA PRO A 32 11.62 -6.20 -7.79
C PRO A 32 13.10 -5.96 -8.02
N PRO A 33 13.67 -6.54 -9.06
CA PRO A 33 15.10 -6.39 -9.33
C PRO A 33 15.46 -4.91 -9.42
N PRO A 34 16.66 -4.52 -8.97
CA PRO A 34 17.12 -3.15 -9.08
C PRO A 34 16.99 -2.68 -10.53
N GLY A 35 16.25 -1.61 -10.76
CA GLY A 35 16.03 -1.09 -12.11
C GLY A 35 14.73 -1.53 -12.75
N ALA A 36 13.91 -2.35 -12.08
CA ALA A 36 12.57 -2.66 -12.58
C ALA A 36 11.67 -1.44 -12.35
N GLN A 37 11.63 -0.59 -13.35
CA GLN A 37 10.75 0.57 -13.35
C GLN A 37 9.45 0.20 -14.05
N LEU A 38 8.38 0.88 -13.67
CA LEU A 38 7.13 0.79 -14.42
C LEU A 38 7.37 1.21 -15.86
N PRO A 39 6.71 0.58 -16.84
CA PRO A 39 6.75 1.08 -18.21
C PRO A 39 6.38 2.56 -18.28
N PRO A 40 6.94 3.31 -19.23
CA PRO A 40 6.69 4.76 -19.33
C PRO A 40 5.20 5.12 -19.36
N LEU A 41 4.37 4.34 -20.02
CA LEU A 41 2.92 4.55 -20.04
C LEU A 41 2.33 4.57 -18.64
N LEU A 42 2.71 3.60 -17.81
CA LEU A 42 2.17 3.48 -16.45
C LEU A 42 2.76 4.52 -15.51
N GLN A 43 4.01 4.93 -15.73
CA GLN A 43 4.59 6.05 -14.98
C GLN A 43 3.84 7.35 -15.25
N LEU A 44 3.54 7.61 -16.51
CA LEU A 44 2.77 8.78 -16.90
C LEU A 44 1.38 8.76 -16.27
N ALA A 45 0.71 7.62 -16.35
CA ALA A 45 -0.63 7.45 -15.78
C ALA A 45 -0.63 7.64 -14.26
N ASP A 46 0.36 7.08 -13.58
CA ASP A 46 0.48 7.20 -12.13
C ASP A 46 0.70 8.65 -11.72
N HIS A 47 1.61 9.32 -12.39
CA HIS A 47 1.90 10.73 -12.11
C HIS A 47 0.68 11.61 -12.38
N ASN A 48 0.10 11.50 -13.56
CA ASN A 48 -1.04 12.32 -13.94
C ASN A 48 -2.25 12.05 -13.07
N GLY A 49 -2.52 10.79 -12.77
CA GLY A 49 -3.64 10.41 -11.93
C GLY A 49 -3.50 10.95 -10.52
N PHE A 50 -2.33 10.76 -9.92
CA PHE A 50 -2.11 11.21 -8.54
C PHE A 50 -2.20 12.74 -8.42
N ASP A 51 -1.53 13.47 -9.28
CA ASP A 51 -1.53 14.93 -9.20
C ASP A 51 -2.91 15.52 -9.47
N THR A 52 -3.62 14.99 -10.46
CA THR A 52 -4.97 15.43 -10.77
C THR A 52 -5.92 15.10 -9.62
N GLY A 53 -5.84 13.90 -9.08
CA GLY A 53 -6.65 13.49 -7.95
C GLY A 53 -6.41 14.37 -6.73
N ARG A 54 -5.14 14.63 -6.41
CA ARG A 54 -4.80 15.47 -5.27
C ARG A 54 -5.34 16.88 -5.40
N ALA A 55 -5.26 17.46 -6.57
CA ALA A 55 -5.80 18.80 -6.82
C ALA A 55 -7.33 18.82 -6.72
N ASP A 56 -7.98 17.81 -7.29
CA ASP A 56 -9.45 17.72 -7.23
C ASP A 56 -9.94 17.49 -5.80
N GLY A 57 -9.28 16.61 -5.05
CA GLY A 57 -9.64 16.37 -3.66
C GLY A 57 -9.49 17.61 -2.78
N ALA A 58 -8.39 18.32 -2.94
CA ALA A 58 -8.16 19.57 -2.20
C ALA A 58 -9.21 20.62 -2.54
N ARG A 59 -9.56 20.77 -3.81
CA ARG A 59 -10.58 21.69 -4.24
C ARG A 59 -11.95 21.31 -3.68
N ASP A 60 -12.30 20.03 -3.75
CA ASP A 60 -13.62 19.57 -3.33
C ASP A 60 -13.82 19.76 -1.83
N VAL A 61 -12.82 19.49 -1.00
CA VAL A 61 -12.94 19.73 0.44
C VAL A 61 -13.06 21.22 0.76
N GLU A 62 -12.35 22.07 0.04
CA GLU A 62 -12.47 23.53 0.22
C GLU A 62 -13.86 24.05 -0.14
N GLN A 63 -14.48 23.46 -1.14
CA GLN A 63 -15.81 23.82 -1.61
C GLN A 63 -16.94 23.13 -0.84
N GLY A 64 -16.62 22.32 0.15
CA GLY A 64 -17.62 21.59 0.91
C GLY A 64 -18.30 20.48 0.12
N VAL A 65 -17.69 20.00 -0.95
CA VAL A 65 -18.21 18.88 -1.74
C VAL A 65 -17.97 17.58 -1.00
N PRO A 66 -18.98 16.70 -0.86
CA PRO A 66 -18.78 15.40 -0.23
C PRO A 66 -17.73 14.56 -0.95
N TYR A 67 -17.01 13.72 -0.21
CA TYR A 67 -16.02 12.82 -0.76
C TYR A 67 -16.62 11.91 -1.85
N SER A 68 -16.25 12.15 -3.10
CA SER A 68 -16.81 11.45 -4.25
C SER A 68 -15.82 11.35 -5.41
N PRO A 69 -14.67 10.71 -5.23
CA PRO A 69 -13.62 10.74 -6.26
C PRO A 69 -14.06 10.14 -7.59
N ARG A 70 -14.96 9.15 -7.57
CA ARG A 70 -15.39 8.46 -8.78
C ARG A 70 -16.42 9.22 -9.60
N ARG A 71 -16.93 10.32 -9.08
CA ARG A 71 -17.89 11.18 -9.79
C ARG A 71 -17.23 12.33 -10.54
N THR A 72 -15.94 12.52 -10.33
CA THR A 72 -15.24 13.62 -10.97
C THR A 72 -15.04 13.37 -12.46
N ARG A 73 -14.95 14.45 -13.19
CA ARG A 73 -14.73 14.39 -14.63
C ARG A 73 -13.39 13.71 -14.97
N ALA A 74 -12.35 14.07 -14.24
CA ALA A 74 -11.03 13.53 -14.49
C ALA A 74 -10.96 12.01 -14.26
N TYR A 75 -11.69 11.48 -13.29
CA TYR A 75 -11.75 10.03 -13.07
C TYR A 75 -12.34 9.31 -14.29
N HIS A 76 -13.34 9.91 -14.92
CA HIS A 76 -13.98 9.32 -16.10
C HIS A 76 -13.14 9.50 -17.36
N GLU A 77 -12.61 10.67 -17.57
CA GLU A 77 -11.91 11.01 -18.81
C GLU A 77 -10.46 10.53 -18.83
N THR A 78 -9.84 10.37 -17.67
CA THR A 78 -8.44 9.95 -17.56
C THR A 78 -7.52 10.73 -18.50
N PRO A 79 -7.40 12.06 -18.31
CA PRO A 79 -6.67 12.92 -19.25
C PRO A 79 -5.16 12.67 -19.23
N GLY A 80 -4.50 13.16 -20.25
CA GLY A 80 -3.03 13.09 -20.35
C GLY A 80 -2.50 11.85 -21.03
N TYR A 81 -3.36 11.06 -21.65
CA TYR A 81 -2.95 9.86 -22.36
C TYR A 81 -2.09 10.18 -23.57
N ASP A 82 -0.99 9.44 -23.71
CA ASP A 82 -0.11 9.51 -24.88
C ASP A 82 -0.15 8.17 -25.62
N PRO A 83 -0.77 8.13 -26.82
CA PRO A 83 -0.88 6.89 -27.57
C PRO A 83 0.46 6.35 -28.07
N GLN A 84 1.50 7.15 -28.08
CA GLN A 84 2.83 6.69 -28.47
C GLN A 84 3.47 5.79 -27.43
N LEU A 85 2.99 5.85 -26.17
CA LEU A 85 3.56 5.06 -25.09
C LEU A 85 2.89 3.70 -24.92
N GLY A 86 1.72 3.49 -25.52
CA GLY A 86 1.03 2.23 -25.44
C GLY A 86 -0.50 2.37 -25.49
N PRO A 87 -1.23 1.27 -25.21
CA PRO A 87 -2.68 1.24 -25.34
C PRO A 87 -3.40 2.00 -24.21
N LEU A 88 -4.59 2.50 -24.54
CA LEU A 88 -5.40 3.32 -23.62
C LEU A 88 -5.86 2.57 -22.37
N GLY A 89 -6.25 1.30 -22.48
CA GLY A 89 -6.81 0.53 -21.37
C GLY A 89 -5.91 0.49 -20.15
N PRO A 90 -4.65 0.07 -20.27
CA PRO A 90 -3.70 0.08 -19.15
C PRO A 90 -3.47 1.48 -18.59
N TYR A 91 -3.41 2.51 -19.44
CA TYR A 91 -3.29 3.90 -18.98
C TYR A 91 -4.48 4.28 -18.09
N ARG A 92 -5.70 4.02 -18.55
CA ARG A 92 -6.91 4.32 -17.78
C ARG A 92 -6.92 3.66 -16.43
N ASN A 93 -6.60 2.39 -16.38
CA ASN A 93 -6.62 1.65 -15.12
C ASN A 93 -5.60 2.21 -14.14
N ALA A 94 -4.39 2.46 -14.61
CA ALA A 94 -3.33 3.02 -13.77
C ALA A 94 -3.68 4.45 -13.33
N PHE A 95 -4.20 5.27 -14.22
CA PHE A 95 -4.62 6.64 -13.89
C PHE A 95 -5.68 6.62 -12.80
N ARG A 96 -6.73 5.82 -12.94
CA ARG A 96 -7.82 5.77 -11.97
C ARG A 96 -7.36 5.31 -10.60
N ASN A 97 -6.51 4.29 -10.56
CA ASN A 97 -5.96 3.81 -9.29
C ASN A 97 -5.14 4.89 -8.60
N SER A 98 -4.32 5.58 -9.34
CA SER A 98 -3.48 6.66 -8.82
C SER A 98 -4.32 7.88 -8.43
N TYR A 99 -5.33 8.21 -9.24
CA TYR A 99 -6.26 9.29 -8.97
C TYR A 99 -6.98 9.11 -7.63
N LEU A 100 -7.45 7.91 -7.33
CA LEU A 100 -8.11 7.64 -6.05
C LEU A 100 -7.19 7.90 -4.87
N ARG A 101 -5.92 7.50 -4.97
CA ARG A 101 -4.94 7.77 -3.91
C ARG A 101 -4.66 9.26 -3.77
N GLY A 102 -4.51 9.94 -4.91
CA GLY A 102 -4.30 11.38 -4.91
C GLY A 102 -5.47 12.15 -4.33
N TYR A 103 -6.68 11.82 -4.77
CA TYR A 103 -7.91 12.48 -4.30
C TYR A 103 -8.07 12.31 -2.79
N ASP A 104 -7.87 11.10 -2.28
CA ASP A 104 -7.93 10.84 -0.85
C ASP A 104 -6.94 11.72 -0.09
N ARG A 105 -5.73 11.81 -0.60
CA ARG A 105 -4.68 12.62 0.03
C ARG A 105 -5.02 14.11 0.02
N GLY A 106 -5.50 14.62 -1.11
CA GLY A 106 -5.88 16.03 -1.23
C GLY A 106 -7.10 16.37 -0.39
N TYR A 107 -8.08 15.50 -0.36
CA TYR A 107 -9.32 15.73 0.39
C TYR A 107 -9.09 15.75 1.90
N HIS A 108 -8.26 14.84 2.43
CA HIS A 108 -8.06 14.69 3.88
C HIS A 108 -6.88 15.49 4.44
N ARG A 109 -6.01 15.99 3.60
CA ARG A 109 -4.81 16.72 4.02
C ARG A 109 -4.66 18.10 3.38
N GLY A 110 -5.66 18.48 2.60
CA GLY A 110 -5.67 19.77 1.93
C GLY A 110 -5.76 20.95 2.85
#